data_284bcca622bd4bd620a1836adb4c048e
#
_entry.id   284bcca622bd4bd620a1836adb4c048e
#
_cell.length_a   1.000
_cell.length_b   1.000
_cell.length_c   1.000
_cell.angle_alpha   90.00
_cell.angle_beta   90.00
_cell.angle_gamma   90.00
#
_symmetry.space_group_name_H-M   'P 1'
#
loop_
_entity.id
_entity.type
_entity.pdbx_description
1 polymer ?
#
loop_
_entity_poly.entity_id
_entity_poly.type
_entity_poly.pdbx_seq_one_letter_code
_entity_poly.pdbx_strand_id
1 'polypeptide(L)'
;MQRRWKYRWIILATLSVAPYSQADEMKLPDIRTQPTPQAVLDEHLDALNKCDWNRLVAQYPEGAQIHLLNGTIVTGRKAIGELFAGFCKGPKDGGLNGINFKVVQSTLIGGTFATHWVATAPFLAEPYKGSDAYITKDGLMQAMVTTFDGAALKMKK
;
A
#
# COMPACT_ATOMS: atom_id res chain seq x y z
N MET A 1 -38.69 -26.87 -65.71
CA MET A 1 -37.87 -27.15 -64.51
C MET A 1 -36.92 -25.97 -64.29
N GLN A 2 -37.26 -25.03 -63.44
CA GLN A 2 -36.41 -23.89 -63.14
C GLN A 2 -35.90 -24.03 -61.68
N ARG A 3 -34.58 -24.22 -61.50
CA ARG A 3 -33.93 -24.27 -60.23
C ARG A 3 -33.65 -22.82 -59.76
N ARG A 4 -34.35 -22.38 -58.70
CA ARG A 4 -34.12 -21.10 -57.98
C ARG A 4 -32.92 -21.29 -57.02
N TRP A 5 -31.82 -20.58 -57.31
CA TRP A 5 -30.69 -20.44 -56.39
C TRP A 5 -31.04 -19.41 -55.31
N LYS A 6 -31.01 -19.84 -54.04
CA LYS A 6 -31.15 -18.94 -52.87
C LYS A 6 -29.76 -18.51 -52.45
N TYR A 7 -29.44 -17.25 -52.64
CA TYR A 7 -28.24 -16.64 -52.09
C TYR A 7 -28.39 -16.52 -50.56
N ARG A 8 -27.54 -17.27 -49.80
CA ARG A 8 -27.38 -17.08 -48.35
C ARG A 8 -26.36 -15.97 -48.15
N TRP A 9 -26.80 -14.83 -47.63
CA TRP A 9 -25.95 -13.76 -47.17
C TRP A 9 -25.26 -14.20 -45.86
N ILE A 10 -23.92 -14.34 -45.89
CA ILE A 10 -23.10 -14.56 -44.71
C ILE A 10 -22.83 -13.16 -44.13
N ILE A 11 -23.44 -12.86 -43.00
CA ILE A 11 -23.15 -11.66 -42.22
C ILE A 11 -21.84 -11.93 -41.47
N LEU A 12 -20.74 -11.33 -41.94
CA LEU A 12 -19.51 -11.25 -41.14
C LEU A 12 -19.77 -10.28 -39.99
N ALA A 13 -19.97 -10.83 -38.81
CA ALA A 13 -19.92 -10.03 -37.55
C ALA A 13 -18.47 -9.64 -37.29
N THR A 14 -18.12 -8.40 -37.57
CA THR A 14 -16.85 -7.81 -37.10
C THR A 14 -16.95 -7.63 -35.60
N LEU A 15 -16.27 -8.52 -34.87
CA LEU A 15 -16.00 -8.33 -33.43
C LEU A 15 -15.08 -7.10 -33.29
N SER A 16 -15.67 -5.96 -32.96
CA SER A 16 -14.91 -4.80 -32.48
C SER A 16 -14.32 -5.14 -31.12
N VAL A 17 -13.05 -5.50 -31.08
CA VAL A 17 -12.28 -5.56 -29.85
C VAL A 17 -12.15 -4.12 -29.35
N ALA A 18 -12.94 -3.77 -28.34
CA ALA A 18 -12.74 -2.50 -27.63
C ALA A 18 -11.30 -2.48 -27.09
N PRO A 19 -10.55 -1.37 -27.24
CA PRO A 19 -9.23 -1.30 -26.66
C PRO A 19 -9.37 -1.45 -25.14
N TYR A 20 -8.66 -2.42 -24.57
CA TYR A 20 -8.48 -2.51 -23.13
C TYR A 20 -7.96 -1.15 -22.67
N SER A 21 -8.76 -0.45 -21.87
CA SER A 21 -8.30 0.74 -21.15
C SER A 21 -7.06 0.31 -20.38
N GLN A 22 -5.89 0.81 -20.80
CA GLN A 22 -4.69 0.76 -19.97
C GLN A 22 -5.08 1.49 -18.69
N ALA A 23 -5.25 0.71 -17.61
CA ALA A 23 -5.31 1.30 -16.29
C ALA A 23 -4.05 2.16 -16.15
N ASP A 24 -4.20 3.44 -15.83
CA ASP A 24 -3.09 4.36 -15.69
C ASP A 24 -2.04 3.71 -14.79
N GLU A 25 -0.88 3.42 -15.38
CA GLU A 25 0.19 2.76 -14.66
C GLU A 25 0.65 3.68 -13.52
N MET A 26 0.60 3.19 -12.28
CA MET A 26 0.98 3.97 -11.11
C MET A 26 2.40 4.54 -11.31
N LYS A 27 2.50 5.87 -11.46
CA LYS A 27 3.78 6.54 -11.58
C LYS A 27 4.43 6.62 -10.20
N LEU A 28 5.47 5.84 -10.01
CA LEU A 28 6.23 5.85 -8.76
C LEU A 28 7.01 7.15 -8.60
N PRO A 29 7.07 7.73 -7.40
CA PRO A 29 7.91 8.90 -7.09
C PRO A 29 9.39 8.53 -7.13
N ASP A 30 10.28 9.51 -7.28
CA ASP A 30 11.70 9.31 -7.12
C ASP A 30 12.06 8.86 -5.70
N ILE A 31 13.13 8.07 -5.57
CA ILE A 31 13.64 7.64 -4.27
C ILE A 31 14.21 8.86 -3.53
N ARG A 32 13.90 8.97 -2.24
CA ARG A 32 14.41 10.03 -1.36
C ARG A 32 15.06 9.41 -0.13
N THR A 33 16.38 9.57 -0.03
CA THR A 33 17.14 9.11 1.13
C THR A 33 17.04 10.12 2.28
N GLN A 34 17.11 9.59 3.49
CA GLN A 34 17.14 10.36 4.74
C GLN A 34 18.54 10.28 5.39
N PRO A 35 18.96 11.29 6.15
CA PRO A 35 20.34 11.34 6.67
C PRO A 35 20.64 10.32 7.76
N THR A 36 19.63 9.83 8.46
CA THR A 36 19.79 8.91 9.59
C THR A 36 18.65 7.88 9.64
N PRO A 37 18.85 6.72 10.29
CA PRO A 37 17.78 5.76 10.55
C PRO A 37 16.55 6.40 11.22
N GLN A 38 16.77 7.30 12.19
CA GLN A 38 15.68 8.01 12.86
C GLN A 38 14.88 8.88 11.89
N ALA A 39 15.55 9.60 11.00
CA ALA A 39 14.87 10.42 10.00
C ALA A 39 14.07 9.59 9.00
N VAL A 40 14.51 8.34 8.69
CA VAL A 40 13.71 7.40 7.88
C VAL A 40 12.41 7.03 8.60
N LEU A 41 12.48 6.70 9.89
CA LEU A 41 11.31 6.34 10.69
C LEU A 41 10.36 7.52 10.86
N ASP A 42 10.89 8.70 11.16
CA ASP A 42 10.09 9.92 11.36
C ASP A 42 9.34 10.31 10.09
N GLU A 43 10.02 10.26 8.92
CA GLU A 43 9.42 10.52 7.61
C GLU A 43 8.35 9.49 7.29
N HIS A 44 8.60 8.20 7.59
CA HIS A 44 7.62 7.14 7.38
C HIS A 44 6.34 7.38 8.19
N LEU A 45 6.46 7.64 9.48
CA LEU A 45 5.31 7.87 10.36
C LEU A 45 4.54 9.14 10.00
N ASP A 46 5.25 10.22 9.66
CA ASP A 46 4.61 11.46 9.24
C ASP A 46 3.85 11.29 7.92
N ALA A 47 4.46 10.65 6.93
CA ALA A 47 3.81 10.36 5.65
C ALA A 47 2.63 9.39 5.79
N LEU A 48 2.75 8.36 6.64
CA LEU A 48 1.69 7.40 6.93
C LEU A 48 0.47 8.10 7.57
N ASN A 49 0.71 8.91 8.59
CA ASN A 49 -0.34 9.64 9.31
C ASN A 49 -1.03 10.71 8.45
N LYS A 50 -0.34 11.22 7.43
CA LYS A 50 -0.90 12.16 6.45
C LYS A 50 -1.50 11.49 5.23
N CYS A 51 -1.40 10.16 5.14
CA CYS A 51 -1.75 9.40 3.96
C CYS A 51 -1.09 9.94 2.67
N ASP A 52 0.16 10.38 2.78
CA ASP A 52 0.97 10.76 1.64
C ASP A 52 1.72 9.55 1.10
N TRP A 53 1.03 8.74 0.30
CA TRP A 53 1.58 7.50 -0.23
C TRP A 53 2.79 7.73 -1.15
N ASN A 54 2.92 8.90 -1.81
CA ASN A 54 4.09 9.24 -2.60
C ASN A 54 5.34 9.35 -1.71
N ARG A 55 5.23 10.05 -0.58
CA ARG A 55 6.31 10.16 0.41
C ARG A 55 6.63 8.80 1.02
N LEU A 56 5.62 7.98 1.30
CA LEU A 56 5.82 6.61 1.78
C LEU A 56 6.66 5.80 0.80
N VAL A 57 6.24 5.72 -0.47
CA VAL A 57 6.92 4.91 -1.50
C VAL A 57 8.31 5.46 -1.86
N ALA A 58 8.52 6.78 -1.74
CA ALA A 58 9.82 7.40 -1.98
C ALA A 58 10.94 6.89 -1.05
N GLN A 59 10.59 6.29 0.09
CA GLN A 59 11.54 5.76 1.07
C GLN A 59 11.98 4.32 0.81
N TYR A 60 11.32 3.60 -0.12
CA TYR A 60 11.56 2.17 -0.36
C TYR A 60 12.42 1.97 -1.61
N PRO A 61 13.54 1.21 -1.54
CA PRO A 61 14.29 0.79 -2.72
C PRO A 61 13.56 -0.31 -3.49
N GLU A 62 14.02 -0.63 -4.71
CA GLU A 62 13.34 -1.59 -5.59
C GLU A 62 13.15 -3.01 -4.98
N GLY A 63 14.09 -3.45 -4.15
CA GLY A 63 14.03 -4.76 -3.49
C GLY A 63 13.39 -4.75 -2.10
N ALA A 64 12.76 -3.65 -1.70
CA ALA A 64 12.17 -3.52 -0.37
C ALA A 64 11.01 -4.51 -0.14
N GLN A 65 10.78 -4.86 1.12
CA GLN A 65 9.74 -5.81 1.52
C GLN A 65 8.91 -5.30 2.70
N ILE A 66 7.61 -5.60 2.67
CA ILE A 66 6.73 -5.46 3.83
C ILE A 66 6.15 -6.83 4.16
N HIS A 67 6.43 -7.28 5.37
CA HIS A 67 5.93 -8.55 5.91
C HIS A 67 4.68 -8.27 6.75
N LEU A 68 3.54 -8.76 6.28
CA LEU A 68 2.26 -8.60 6.96
C LEU A 68 2.02 -9.73 7.97
N LEU A 69 1.19 -9.47 8.97
CA LEU A 69 0.87 -10.42 10.05
C LEU A 69 0.36 -11.78 9.54
N ASN A 70 -0.37 -11.80 8.44
CA ASN A 70 -0.93 -13.02 7.84
C ASN A 70 0.10 -13.85 7.04
N GLY A 71 1.38 -13.48 7.07
CA GLY A 71 2.45 -14.15 6.35
C GLY A 71 2.65 -13.70 4.89
N THR A 72 1.82 -12.78 4.39
CA THR A 72 2.03 -12.20 3.06
C THR A 72 3.27 -11.30 3.05
N ILE A 73 4.10 -11.43 2.01
CA ILE A 73 5.25 -10.56 1.77
C ILE A 73 4.96 -9.73 0.53
N VAL A 74 4.87 -8.42 0.72
CA VAL A 74 4.74 -7.44 -0.37
C VAL A 74 6.14 -7.02 -0.77
N THR A 75 6.54 -7.29 -2.01
CA THR A 75 7.90 -7.04 -2.50
C THR A 75 7.92 -6.04 -3.64
N GLY A 76 8.82 -5.08 -3.54
CA GLY A 76 9.09 -4.07 -4.57
C GLY A 76 8.20 -2.83 -4.46
N ARG A 77 8.73 -1.73 -4.95
CA ARG A 77 8.14 -0.38 -4.82
C ARG A 77 6.72 -0.27 -5.37
N LYS A 78 6.43 -0.92 -6.50
CA LYS A 78 5.09 -0.87 -7.11
C LYS A 78 4.05 -1.50 -6.18
N ALA A 79 4.30 -2.74 -5.74
CA ALA A 79 3.38 -3.45 -4.84
C ALA A 79 3.23 -2.74 -3.48
N ILE A 80 4.32 -2.17 -2.95
CA ILE A 80 4.30 -1.35 -1.73
C ILE A 80 3.48 -0.07 -1.96
N GLY A 81 3.61 0.55 -3.12
CA GLY A 81 2.81 1.73 -3.49
C GLY A 81 1.32 1.42 -3.57
N GLU A 82 0.95 0.31 -4.19
CA GLU A 82 -0.43 -0.17 -4.27
C GLU A 82 -1.01 -0.47 -2.87
N LEU A 83 -0.20 -1.07 -1.99
CA LEU A 83 -0.59 -1.31 -0.58
C LEU A 83 -0.91 0.01 0.13
N PHE A 84 -0.02 1.00 0.08
CA PHE A 84 -0.24 2.29 0.73
C PHE A 84 -1.33 3.12 0.06
N ALA A 85 -1.46 3.08 -1.26
CA ALA A 85 -2.56 3.73 -1.95
C ALA A 85 -3.92 3.13 -1.53
N GLY A 86 -3.98 1.81 -1.36
CA GLY A 86 -5.15 1.12 -0.80
C GLY A 86 -5.45 1.53 0.64
N PHE A 87 -4.41 1.53 1.49
CA PHE A 87 -4.50 1.95 2.89
C PHE A 87 -5.03 3.39 3.03
N CYS A 88 -4.60 4.29 2.16
CA CYS A 88 -4.97 5.71 2.19
C CYS A 88 -6.33 6.04 1.56
N LYS A 89 -7.10 5.07 1.11
CA LYS A 89 -8.52 5.30 0.76
C LYS A 89 -9.34 5.64 2.00
N GLY A 90 -10.48 6.28 1.78
CA GLY A 90 -11.43 6.52 2.86
C GLY A 90 -11.98 5.22 3.47
N PRO A 91 -12.44 5.23 4.73
CA PRO A 91 -13.01 4.02 5.36
C PRO A 91 -14.20 3.43 4.60
N LYS A 92 -14.97 4.26 3.90
CA LYS A 92 -16.10 3.81 3.05
C LYS A 92 -15.64 3.04 1.81
N ASP A 93 -14.40 3.26 1.39
CA ASP A 93 -13.77 2.64 0.22
C ASP A 93 -12.79 1.52 0.62
N GLY A 94 -12.89 1.05 1.87
CA GLY A 94 -12.07 -0.03 2.41
C GLY A 94 -10.66 0.37 2.84
N GLY A 95 -10.35 1.66 2.88
CA GLY A 95 -9.08 2.17 3.40
C GLY A 95 -9.18 2.66 4.85
N LEU A 96 -8.12 3.28 5.32
CA LEU A 96 -7.96 3.72 6.71
C LEU A 96 -7.49 5.18 6.82
N ASN A 97 -7.73 5.99 5.80
CA ASN A 97 -7.41 7.42 5.85
C ASN A 97 -8.04 8.08 7.09
N GLY A 98 -7.21 8.80 7.85
CA GLY A 98 -7.61 9.40 9.13
C GLY A 98 -7.22 8.56 10.36
N ILE A 99 -6.62 7.36 10.16
CA ILE A 99 -5.93 6.67 11.25
C ILE A 99 -4.62 7.39 11.59
N ASN A 100 -4.28 7.45 12.86
CA ASN A 100 -3.06 8.07 13.35
C ASN A 100 -2.28 7.09 14.22
N PHE A 101 -1.04 6.81 13.84
CA PHE A 101 -0.11 5.96 14.58
C PHE A 101 0.82 6.83 15.44
N LYS A 102 0.89 6.51 16.70
CA LYS A 102 1.84 7.11 17.65
C LYS A 102 2.76 6.02 18.19
N VAL A 103 4.05 6.11 17.93
CA VAL A 103 5.05 5.25 18.58
C VAL A 103 5.13 5.65 20.04
N VAL A 104 4.95 4.68 20.93
CA VAL A 104 4.99 4.85 22.38
C VAL A 104 6.30 4.32 22.98
N GLN A 105 6.97 3.43 22.26
CA GLN A 105 8.29 2.92 22.61
C GLN A 105 9.05 2.54 21.35
N SER A 106 10.34 2.84 21.28
CA SER A 106 11.21 2.41 20.20
C SER A 106 12.61 2.09 20.72
N THR A 107 13.26 1.12 20.08
CA THR A 107 14.65 0.75 20.31
C THR A 107 15.34 0.58 18.99
N LEU A 108 16.47 1.25 18.78
CA LEU A 108 17.29 1.13 17.57
C LEU A 108 18.44 0.15 17.82
N ILE A 109 18.54 -0.88 16.98
CA ILE A 109 19.61 -1.88 17.05
C ILE A 109 20.13 -2.09 15.62
N GLY A 110 21.36 -1.67 15.33
CA GLY A 110 22.00 -1.92 14.03
C GLY A 110 21.22 -1.45 12.81
N GLY A 111 20.52 -0.31 12.88
CA GLY A 111 19.69 0.18 11.79
C GLY A 111 18.26 -0.38 11.77
N THR A 112 17.92 -1.25 12.70
CA THR A 112 16.56 -1.77 12.87
C THR A 112 15.89 -1.13 14.07
N PHE A 113 14.71 -0.53 13.86
CA PHE A 113 13.83 -0.12 14.94
C PHE A 113 12.88 -1.24 15.31
N ALA A 114 12.81 -1.60 16.58
CA ALA A 114 11.71 -2.32 17.17
C ALA A 114 10.80 -1.29 17.87
N THR A 115 9.53 -1.23 17.49
CA THR A 115 8.60 -0.21 17.99
C THR A 115 7.37 -0.85 18.58
N HIS A 116 6.79 -0.16 19.59
CA HIS A 116 5.40 -0.35 19.99
C HIS A 116 4.64 0.93 19.65
N TRP A 117 3.44 0.76 19.11
CA TRP A 117 2.61 1.89 18.70
C TRP A 117 1.15 1.74 19.13
N VAL A 118 0.47 2.86 19.16
CA VAL A 118 -0.99 2.96 19.36
C VAL A 118 -1.57 3.68 18.16
N ALA A 119 -2.58 3.08 17.54
CA ALA A 119 -3.36 3.69 16.47
C ALA A 119 -4.69 4.19 17.00
N THR A 120 -5.09 5.38 16.58
CA THR A 120 -6.38 6.01 16.89
C THR A 120 -7.01 6.57 15.62
N ALA A 121 -8.33 6.60 15.55
CA ALA A 121 -9.06 7.28 14.48
C ALA A 121 -10.45 7.68 14.96
N PRO A 122 -11.10 8.69 14.32
CA PRO A 122 -12.48 9.05 14.63
C PRO A 122 -13.48 7.91 14.42
N PHE A 123 -13.18 7.00 13.49
CA PHE A 123 -14.02 5.85 13.14
C PHE A 123 -13.74 4.60 13.99
N LEU A 124 -12.68 4.57 14.81
CA LEU A 124 -12.40 3.45 15.72
C LEU A 124 -13.17 3.61 17.03
N ALA A 125 -13.74 2.50 17.53
CA ALA A 125 -14.42 2.45 18.82
C ALA A 125 -13.44 2.53 20.00
N GLU A 126 -12.22 2.01 19.82
CA GLU A 126 -11.14 2.03 20.81
C GLU A 126 -9.78 2.11 20.11
N PRO A 127 -8.72 2.56 20.82
CA PRO A 127 -7.37 2.53 20.28
C PRO A 127 -6.92 1.10 19.98
N TYR A 128 -6.23 0.92 18.84
CA TYR A 128 -5.61 -0.32 18.44
C TYR A 128 -4.11 -0.28 18.70
N LYS A 129 -3.52 -1.39 19.16
CA LYS A 129 -2.10 -1.45 19.55
C LYS A 129 -1.39 -2.53 18.78
N GLY A 130 -0.13 -2.28 18.47
CA GLY A 130 0.72 -3.25 17.79
C GLY A 130 2.20 -2.93 17.93
N SER A 131 2.99 -3.69 17.19
CA SER A 131 4.44 -3.57 17.17
C SER A 131 4.94 -3.77 15.75
N ASP A 132 5.92 -2.99 15.35
CA ASP A 132 6.56 -3.11 14.05
C ASP A 132 8.08 -3.15 14.20
N ALA A 133 8.74 -3.81 13.25
CA ALA A 133 10.17 -3.67 13.03
C ALA A 133 10.40 -2.95 11.70
N TYR A 134 11.20 -1.88 11.74
CA TYR A 134 11.61 -1.10 10.58
C TYR A 134 13.10 -1.29 10.34
N ILE A 135 13.46 -1.89 9.23
CA ILE A 135 14.83 -2.15 8.84
C ILE A 135 15.29 -1.06 7.89
N THR A 136 16.23 -0.24 8.33
CA THR A 136 16.77 0.88 7.55
C THR A 136 18.21 0.63 7.15
N LYS A 137 18.57 1.05 5.94
CA LYS A 137 19.92 1.02 5.42
C LYS A 137 20.10 2.10 4.35
N ASP A 138 21.25 2.78 4.35
CA ASP A 138 21.61 3.79 3.37
C ASP A 138 20.54 4.90 3.20
N GLY A 139 19.91 5.30 4.32
CA GLY A 139 18.89 6.34 4.34
C GLY A 139 17.51 5.90 3.79
N LEU A 140 17.29 4.60 3.61
CA LEU A 140 16.06 4.04 3.04
C LEU A 140 15.45 2.96 3.94
N MET A 141 14.16 2.71 3.75
CA MET A 141 13.41 1.63 4.38
C MET A 141 13.59 0.34 3.57
N GLN A 142 14.44 -0.55 4.03
CA GLN A 142 14.72 -1.82 3.33
C GLN A 142 13.60 -2.84 3.53
N ALA A 143 13.08 -2.91 4.76
CA ALA A 143 11.94 -3.78 5.07
C ALA A 143 11.14 -3.23 6.25
N MET A 144 9.89 -3.65 6.32
CA MET A 144 9.02 -3.49 7.46
C MET A 144 8.40 -4.84 7.81
N VAL A 145 8.35 -5.16 9.10
CA VAL A 145 7.57 -6.28 9.62
C VAL A 145 6.49 -5.68 10.51
N THR A 146 5.23 -5.88 10.18
CA THR A 146 4.13 -5.27 10.92
C THR A 146 3.21 -6.29 11.56
N THR A 147 2.74 -5.98 12.76
CA THR A 147 1.67 -6.72 13.44
C THR A 147 0.29 -6.10 13.20
N PHE A 148 0.21 -5.10 12.32
CA PHE A 148 -1.07 -4.47 11.99
C PHE A 148 -2.01 -5.46 11.30
N ASP A 149 -3.24 -5.57 11.84
CA ASP A 149 -4.33 -6.35 11.27
C ASP A 149 -5.58 -5.48 11.15
N GLY A 150 -5.93 -5.11 9.92
CA GLY A 150 -7.13 -4.31 9.66
C GLY A 150 -8.43 -5.02 10.07
N ALA A 151 -8.45 -6.37 10.06
CA ALA A 151 -9.62 -7.15 10.46
C ALA A 151 -9.87 -7.12 11.99
N ALA A 152 -8.83 -6.82 12.77
CA ALA A 152 -8.93 -6.71 14.22
C ALA A 152 -9.41 -5.34 14.70
N LEU A 153 -9.57 -4.36 13.80
CA LEU A 153 -10.02 -3.02 14.15
C LEU A 153 -11.49 -3.04 14.60
N LYS A 154 -11.77 -2.44 15.75
CA LYS A 154 -13.15 -2.25 16.23
C LYS A 154 -13.69 -0.92 15.71
N MET A 155 -14.55 -1.00 14.73
CA MET A 155 -15.18 0.19 14.11
C MET A 155 -16.34 0.68 14.98
N LYS A 156 -16.55 2.00 15.03
CA LYS A 156 -17.78 2.58 15.61
C LYS A 156 -18.99 2.17 14.76
N LYS A 157 -20.09 1.91 15.44
CA LYS A 157 -21.39 1.64 14.82
C LYS A 157 -22.02 2.93 14.31
#